data_c2ba4f8a937130070e85f800fa6fed95
#
_entry.id   c2ba4f8a937130070e85f800fa6fed95
#
_cell.length_a   1.000
_cell.length_b   1.000
_cell.length_c   1.000
_cell.angle_alpha   90.00
_cell.angle_beta   90.00
_cell.angle_gamma   90.00
#
_symmetry.space_group_name_H-M   'P 1'
#
loop_
_entity.id
_entity.type
_entity.pdbx_description
1 polymer ?
#
loop_
_entity_poly.entity_id
_entity_poly.type
_entity_poly.pdbx_seq_one_letter_code
_entity_poly.pdbx_strand_id
1 'polypeptide(L)'
;MADLLRQMTAIMQQHGASRVVGVTVKLGALCHISAEHFRVHFVQSARGTIAEGAHLTLERGHDPTDPRAQDVVLDCLEVEDCS
;
A
#
# COMPACT_ATOMS: atom_id res chain seq x y z
N MET A 1 -3.01 -8.45 3.59
CA MET A 1 -2.94 -7.05 4.07
C MET A 1 -1.87 -6.86 5.16
N ALA A 2 -1.72 -7.81 6.06
CA ALA A 2 -0.71 -7.71 7.12
C ALA A 2 0.72 -7.56 6.59
N ASP A 3 1.05 -8.27 5.52
CA ASP A 3 2.39 -8.20 4.93
C ASP A 3 2.69 -6.82 4.36
N LEU A 4 1.70 -6.18 3.73
CA LEU A 4 1.84 -4.84 3.18
C LEU A 4 2.12 -3.82 4.29
N LEU A 5 1.35 -3.88 5.37
CA LEU A 5 1.54 -2.99 6.51
C LEU A 5 2.88 -3.23 7.20
N ARG A 6 3.33 -4.47 7.23
CA ARG A 6 4.64 -4.81 7.79
C ARG A 6 5.77 -4.21 6.96
N GLN A 7 5.67 -4.27 5.63
CA GLN A 7 6.63 -3.64 4.73
C GLN A 7 6.67 -2.13 4.94
N MET A 8 5.51 -1.50 5.07
CA MET A 8 5.41 -0.07 5.31
C MET A 8 6.08 0.32 6.63
N THR A 9 5.82 -0.45 7.69
CA THR A 9 6.42 -0.20 9.00
C THR A 9 7.94 -0.31 8.95
N ALA A 10 8.46 -1.32 8.25
CA ALA A 10 9.90 -1.52 8.11
C ALA A 10 10.55 -0.33 7.38
N ILE A 11 9.92 0.16 6.31
CA ILE A 11 10.42 1.31 5.56
C ILE A 11 10.43 2.55 6.45
N MET A 12 9.37 2.75 7.22
CA MET A 12 9.26 3.89 8.13
C MET A 12 10.38 3.89 9.17
N GLN A 13 10.67 2.73 9.75
CA GLN A 13 11.72 2.60 10.74
C GLN A 13 13.10 2.89 10.17
N GLN A 14 13.34 2.48 8.93
CA GLN A 14 14.62 2.73 8.27
C GLN A 14 14.84 4.21 7.97
N HIS A 15 13.79 4.94 7.68
CA HIS A 15 13.87 6.35 7.30
C HIS A 15 13.60 7.33 8.44
N GLY A 16 13.27 6.81 9.63
CA GLY A 16 12.99 7.66 10.77
C GLY A 16 11.72 8.50 10.63
N ALA A 17 10.83 8.11 9.74
CA ALA A 17 9.58 8.83 9.53
C ALA A 17 8.58 8.53 10.63
N SER A 18 7.70 9.49 10.94
CA SER A 18 6.75 9.36 12.04
C SER A 18 5.42 8.74 11.62
N ARG A 19 4.99 8.94 10.37
CA ARG A 19 3.73 8.36 9.89
C ARG A 19 3.68 8.36 8.36
N VAL A 20 2.78 7.52 7.84
CA VAL A 20 2.50 7.44 6.41
C VAL A 20 1.35 8.39 6.09
N VAL A 21 1.53 9.27 5.11
CA VAL A 21 0.48 10.19 4.67
C VAL A 21 -0.13 9.77 3.34
N GLY A 22 0.57 9.00 2.53
CA GLY A 22 0.04 8.50 1.26
C GLY A 22 0.66 7.18 0.88
N VAL A 23 -0.12 6.34 0.22
CA VAL A 23 0.31 5.01 -0.24
C VAL A 23 -0.19 4.81 -1.66
N THR A 24 0.69 4.41 -2.55
CA THR A 24 0.31 3.99 -3.90
C THR A 24 0.56 2.49 -4.03
N VAL A 25 -0.49 1.75 -4.35
CA VAL A 25 -0.44 0.30 -4.50
C VAL A 25 -0.82 -0.06 -5.94
N LYS A 26 -0.03 -0.93 -6.54
CA LYS A 26 -0.28 -1.40 -7.89
C LYS A 26 -0.89 -2.79 -7.84
N LEU A 27 -2.06 -2.93 -8.45
CA LEU A 27 -2.74 -4.22 -8.59
C LEU A 27 -2.38 -4.79 -9.96
N GLY A 28 -1.90 -6.02 -9.99
CA GLY A 28 -1.55 -6.68 -11.24
C GLY A 28 -2.76 -6.86 -12.15
N ALA A 29 -2.52 -6.96 -13.46
CA ALA A 29 -3.57 -7.08 -14.47
C ALA A 29 -4.46 -8.32 -14.26
N LEU A 30 -3.91 -9.39 -13.70
CA LEU A 30 -4.61 -10.64 -13.43
C LEU A 30 -5.00 -10.80 -11.96
N CYS A 31 -4.83 -9.75 -11.15
CA CYS A 31 -5.22 -9.77 -9.75
C CYS A 31 -6.74 -9.76 -9.64
N HIS A 32 -7.31 -10.67 -8.86
CA HIS A 32 -8.76 -10.81 -8.72
C HIS A 32 -9.38 -9.89 -7.68
N ILE A 33 -8.57 -9.10 -7.00
CA ILE A 33 -9.05 -8.18 -5.97
C ILE A 33 -9.58 -6.92 -6.64
N SER A 34 -10.80 -6.51 -6.31
CA SER A 34 -11.31 -5.23 -6.77
C SER A 34 -10.65 -4.08 -6.02
N ALA A 35 -10.45 -2.95 -6.68
CA ALA A 35 -9.85 -1.77 -6.06
C ALA A 35 -10.67 -1.30 -4.85
N GLU A 36 -11.99 -1.32 -4.98
CA GLU A 36 -12.89 -0.89 -3.90
C GLU A 36 -12.78 -1.80 -2.69
N HIS A 37 -12.76 -3.11 -2.90
CA HIS A 37 -12.62 -4.08 -1.84
C HIS A 37 -11.28 -3.93 -1.12
N PHE A 38 -10.22 -3.76 -1.88
CA PHE A 38 -8.88 -3.53 -1.33
C PHE A 38 -8.87 -2.27 -0.46
N ARG A 39 -9.49 -1.19 -0.93
CA ARG A 39 -9.53 0.08 -0.20
C ARG A 39 -10.20 -0.09 1.16
N VAL A 40 -11.33 -0.80 1.20
CA VAL A 40 -12.04 -1.05 2.46
C VAL A 40 -11.16 -1.83 3.43
N HIS A 41 -10.53 -2.89 2.96
CA HIS A 41 -9.63 -3.69 3.80
C HIS A 41 -8.44 -2.89 4.28
N PHE A 42 -7.88 -2.05 3.41
CA PHE A 42 -6.74 -1.21 3.79
C PHE A 42 -7.12 -0.25 4.91
N VAL A 43 -8.24 0.45 4.77
CA VAL A 43 -8.68 1.43 5.77
C VAL A 43 -8.90 0.73 7.11
N GLN A 44 -9.55 -0.42 7.12
CA GLN A 44 -9.80 -1.16 8.35
C GLN A 44 -8.51 -1.67 8.99
N SER A 45 -7.60 -2.19 8.19
CA SER A 45 -6.34 -2.74 8.70
C SER A 45 -5.36 -1.66 9.16
N ALA A 46 -5.46 -0.46 8.58
CA ALA A 46 -4.57 0.65 8.92
C ALA A 46 -4.94 1.33 10.23
N ARG A 47 -6.14 1.10 10.76
CA ARG A 47 -6.57 1.72 12.00
C ARG A 47 -5.64 1.35 13.14
N GLY A 48 -5.19 2.36 13.90
CA GLY A 48 -4.27 2.16 15.01
C GLY A 48 -2.84 1.91 14.57
N THR A 49 -2.52 2.08 13.28
CA THR A 49 -1.17 1.92 12.77
C THR A 49 -0.62 3.26 12.26
N ILE A 50 0.65 3.27 11.85
CA ILE A 50 1.29 4.44 11.27
C ILE A 50 0.64 4.88 9.96
N ALA A 51 -0.15 4.03 9.33
CA ALA A 51 -0.83 4.31 8.06
C ALA A 51 -2.27 4.77 8.24
N GLU A 52 -2.74 4.96 9.48
CA GLU A 52 -4.10 5.42 9.72
C GLU A 52 -4.30 6.81 9.12
N GLY A 53 -5.36 6.94 8.33
CA GLY A 53 -5.68 8.20 7.67
C GLY A 53 -4.86 8.49 6.41
N ALA A 54 -3.97 7.58 6.00
CA ALA A 54 -3.17 7.75 4.79
C ALA A 54 -4.05 7.74 3.55
N HIS A 55 -3.70 8.59 2.57
CA HIS A 55 -4.38 8.60 1.28
C HIS A 55 -3.93 7.40 0.46
N LEU A 56 -4.89 6.57 0.05
CA LEU A 56 -4.59 5.38 -0.74
C LEU A 56 -4.89 5.63 -2.21
N THR A 57 -3.88 5.45 -3.05
CA THR A 57 -4.01 5.47 -4.51
C THR A 57 -3.81 4.07 -5.04
N LEU A 58 -4.75 3.60 -5.86
CA LEU A 58 -4.69 2.27 -6.46
C LEU A 58 -4.51 2.39 -7.96
N GLU A 59 -3.50 1.74 -8.49
CA GLU A 59 -3.24 1.65 -9.92
C GLU A 59 -3.37 0.20 -10.35
N ARG A 60 -4.01 -0.05 -11.50
CA ARG A 60 -4.14 -1.40 -12.04
C ARG A 60 -3.25 -1.53 -13.26
N GLY A 61 -2.45 -2.59 -13.27
CA GLY A 61 -1.64 -2.94 -14.43
C GLY A 61 -2.51 -3.43 -15.60
N HIS A 62 -1.97 -3.30 -16.80
CA HIS A 62 -2.68 -3.67 -18.02
C HIS A 62 -1.98 -4.79 -18.80
N ASP A 63 -0.82 -5.24 -18.34
CA ASP A 63 -0.03 -6.26 -19.03
C ASP A 63 -0.19 -7.62 -18.35
N PRO A 64 -0.98 -8.54 -18.94
CA PRO A 64 -1.16 -9.87 -18.34
C PRO A 64 0.09 -10.74 -18.42
N THR A 65 1.08 -10.34 -19.20
CA THR A 65 2.34 -11.10 -19.31
C THR A 65 3.39 -10.66 -18.28
N ASP A 66 3.11 -9.61 -17.51
CA ASP A 66 3.99 -9.16 -16.44
C ASP A 66 4.16 -10.27 -15.41
N PRO A 67 5.38 -10.59 -14.96
CA PRO A 67 5.60 -11.60 -13.91
C PRO A 67 4.82 -11.34 -12.62
N ARG A 68 4.45 -10.08 -12.38
CA ARG A 68 3.68 -9.69 -11.19
C ARG A 68 2.22 -9.39 -11.49
N ALA A 69 1.70 -9.91 -12.60
CA ALA A 69 0.32 -9.63 -13.01
C ALA A 69 -0.72 -10.09 -12.00
N GLN A 70 -0.39 -11.05 -11.13
CA GLN A 70 -1.31 -11.55 -10.10
C GLN A 70 -1.03 -10.94 -8.73
N ASP A 71 -0.01 -10.12 -8.61
CA ASP A 71 0.46 -9.61 -7.32
C ASP A 71 -0.12 -8.24 -6.98
N VAL A 72 -0.12 -7.95 -5.69
CA VAL A 72 -0.34 -6.62 -5.14
C VAL A 72 1.01 -6.07 -4.73
N VAL A 73 1.41 -4.95 -5.30
CA VAL A 73 2.76 -4.40 -5.11
C VAL A 73 2.68 -3.01 -4.50
N LEU A 74 3.45 -2.78 -3.43
CA LEU A 74 3.62 -1.45 -2.88
C LEU A 74 4.54 -0.66 -3.82
N ASP A 75 3.97 0.33 -4.51
CA ASP A 75 4.68 1.10 -5.53
C ASP A 75 5.36 2.33 -4.96
N CYS A 76 4.62 3.09 -4.15
CA CYS A 76 5.12 4.36 -3.63
C CYS A 76 4.58 4.60 -2.22
N LEU A 77 5.40 5.21 -1.39
CA LEU A 77 5.04 5.52 -0.02
C LEU A 77 5.41 6.97 0.25
N GLU A 78 4.41 7.78 0.63
CA GLU A 78 4.64 9.15 1.05
C GLU A 78 4.60 9.20 2.56
N VAL A 79 5.61 9.79 3.15
CA VAL A 79 5.76 9.79 4.61
C VAL A 79 5.94 11.21 5.12
N GLU A 80 5.56 11.41 6.38
CA GLU A 80 5.82 12.64 7.10
C GLU A 80 7.00 12.41 8.03
N ASP A 81 8.06 13.18 7.84
CA ASP A 81 9.24 13.05 8.66
C ASP A 81 9.01 13.65 10.03
N CYS A 82 9.58 13.02 11.03
CA CYS A 82 9.62 13.56 12.38
C CYS A 82 10.74 14.61 12.42
N SER A 83 10.40 15.85 12.31
CA SER A 83 11.38 16.93 12.39
C SER A 83 11.49 17.46 13.80
#